data_c37d814589765fbdf05efd7713b4e1b4
#
_entry.id   c37d814589765fbdf05efd7713b4e1b4
#
_cell.length_a   1.000
_cell.length_b   1.000
_cell.length_c   1.000
_cell.angle_alpha   90.00
_cell.angle_beta   90.00
_cell.angle_gamma   90.00
#
_symmetry.space_group_name_H-M   'P 1'
#
loop_
_entity.id
_entity.type
_entity.pdbx_description
1 polymer ?
#
loop_
_entity_poly.entity_id
_entity_poly.type
_entity_poly.pdbx_seq_one_letter_code
_entity_poly.pdbx_strand_id
1 'polypeptide(L)'
;MPNPFRDLFMGTSARALVEAVVPRRTFADVVLPPDTRRALEHALAQIRNHDLIFRRWGLGERHDAGLGLAFNFAGPPGTGKTICAEAIAHALGRRLLVVRYAELESQWAGATGKNVSAVFRAAAEQDAVLFFDEADAIAARRSTLLDQGYQREANLVVNVLLRELDEFPGVVVFATNLAANFDPAFERRIRTHILFEMPGPEERERIWRVQLHEERTPLADDVDFRALAELYPASGGDIKNAVLKAAQMAASEPVRDEEKRIRQHHFEEGMRQVLAARAVMGQSLFGEGAADPWAALSGPGGPVEEVRDEVGALAVRLVEVEDSLAAVPERLGRVEGALGALPDRVARLEAVHAEASSALASRVAELEAARRRDPVVLGLATAALAAAVAALAAALLS
;
A
#
# COMPACT_ATOMS: atom_id res chain seq x y z
N MET A 1 -24.86 10.32 34.60
CA MET A 1 -25.95 9.62 33.89
C MET A 1 -25.83 9.96 32.41
N PRO A 2 -25.68 9.01 31.50
CA PRO A 2 -25.64 9.31 30.07
C PRO A 2 -27.01 9.79 29.61
N ASN A 3 -27.02 10.89 28.88
CA ASN A 3 -28.22 11.54 28.37
C ASN A 3 -28.78 10.75 27.17
N PRO A 4 -29.94 10.06 27.26
CA PRO A 4 -30.48 9.23 26.20
C PRO A 4 -30.92 10.04 24.96
N PHE A 5 -31.04 11.35 25.04
CA PHE A 5 -31.38 12.21 23.90
C PHE A 5 -30.20 12.59 23.03
N ARG A 6 -28.96 12.39 23.49
CA ARG A 6 -27.75 12.69 22.70
C ARG A 6 -27.55 11.68 21.57
N ASP A 7 -28.07 10.45 21.76
CA ASP A 7 -27.99 9.38 20.76
C ASP A 7 -28.99 9.52 19.59
N LEU A 8 -30.02 10.37 19.76
CA LEU A 8 -31.10 10.56 18.78
C LEU A 8 -30.73 11.59 17.68
N PHE A 9 -29.75 12.46 17.94
CA PHE A 9 -29.33 13.54 17.02
C PHE A 9 -28.02 13.24 16.23
N MET A 10 -27.38 12.12 16.48
CA MET A 10 -26.30 11.64 15.61
C MET A 10 -26.94 11.15 14.31
N GLY A 11 -26.77 11.94 13.25
CA GLY A 11 -27.39 11.66 11.95
C GLY A 11 -27.16 10.20 11.54
N THR A 12 -28.21 9.54 11.15
CA THR A 12 -28.28 8.13 10.71
C THR A 12 -27.19 7.75 9.71
N SER A 13 -26.61 8.74 9.02
CA SER A 13 -25.54 8.56 8.03
C SER A 13 -24.18 8.16 8.63
N ALA A 14 -23.75 8.74 9.75
CA ALA A 14 -22.41 8.44 10.30
C ALA A 14 -22.35 7.07 11.00
N ARG A 15 -23.47 6.60 11.58
CA ARG A 15 -23.56 5.25 12.18
C ARG A 15 -23.52 4.11 11.16
N ALA A 16 -23.92 4.38 9.92
CA ALA A 16 -23.88 3.40 8.84
C ALA A 16 -22.48 3.26 8.20
N LEU A 17 -21.57 4.22 8.46
CA LEU A 17 -20.24 4.29 7.84
C LEU A 17 -19.13 3.66 8.69
N VAL A 18 -19.38 3.39 9.97
CA VAL A 18 -18.38 2.89 10.91
C VAL A 18 -18.93 1.77 11.79
N GLU A 19 -18.16 0.74 11.95
CA GLU A 19 -18.40 -0.31 12.93
C GLU A 19 -17.70 0.05 14.26
N ALA A 20 -18.47 0.29 15.31
CA ALA A 20 -17.92 0.58 16.63
C ALA A 20 -17.61 -0.70 17.39
N VAL A 21 -16.34 -0.99 17.60
CA VAL A 21 -15.86 -2.18 18.32
C VAL A 21 -15.42 -1.78 19.73
N VAL A 22 -15.90 -2.53 20.73
CA VAL A 22 -15.35 -2.47 22.09
C VAL A 22 -14.12 -3.37 22.13
N PRO A 23 -12.91 -2.82 22.31
CA PRO A 23 -11.69 -3.62 22.22
C PRO A 23 -11.63 -4.68 23.33
N ARG A 24 -11.38 -5.92 22.95
CA ARG A 24 -11.19 -7.06 23.85
C ARG A 24 -9.78 -7.63 23.77
N ARG A 25 -9.09 -7.41 22.63
CA ARG A 25 -7.76 -7.90 22.40
C ARG A 25 -6.74 -6.96 23.06
N THR A 26 -5.74 -7.58 23.65
CA THR A 26 -4.62 -6.89 24.31
C THR A 26 -3.32 -7.18 23.55
N PHE A 27 -2.23 -6.51 23.93
CA PHE A 27 -0.91 -6.85 23.37
C PHE A 27 -0.41 -8.26 23.77
N ALA A 28 -1.06 -8.93 24.73
CA ALA A 28 -0.78 -10.33 25.04
C ALA A 28 -1.33 -11.27 23.95
N ASP A 29 -2.40 -10.85 23.29
CA ASP A 29 -3.03 -11.61 22.19
C ASP A 29 -2.30 -11.42 20.84
N VAL A 30 -1.36 -10.45 20.77
CA VAL A 30 -0.66 -10.09 19.54
C VAL A 30 0.77 -10.57 19.59
N VAL A 31 1.10 -11.51 18.73
CA VAL A 31 2.48 -11.97 18.55
C VAL A 31 3.15 -11.12 17.49
N LEU A 32 4.17 -10.38 17.89
CA LEU A 32 4.94 -9.49 17.02
C LEU A 32 6.44 -9.76 17.22
N PRO A 33 7.24 -9.55 16.15
CA PRO A 33 8.68 -9.48 16.27
C PRO A 33 9.09 -8.41 17.30
N PRO A 34 10.22 -8.59 18.01
CA PRO A 34 10.64 -7.68 19.08
C PRO A 34 10.78 -6.23 18.63
N ASP A 35 11.28 -6.01 17.42
CA ASP A 35 11.48 -4.66 16.85
C ASP A 35 10.16 -3.96 16.55
N THR A 36 9.21 -4.66 15.95
CA THR A 36 7.86 -4.18 15.70
C THR A 36 7.14 -3.82 17.00
N ARG A 37 7.27 -4.67 18.02
CA ARG A 37 6.72 -4.41 19.36
C ARG A 37 7.32 -3.15 19.97
N ARG A 38 8.63 -2.97 19.92
CA ARG A 38 9.31 -1.76 20.45
C ARG A 38 8.86 -0.50 19.73
N ALA A 39 8.73 -0.55 18.40
CA ALA A 39 8.25 0.58 17.60
C ALA A 39 6.83 1.02 18.04
N LEU A 40 5.94 0.06 18.27
CA LEU A 40 4.59 0.31 18.78
C LEU A 40 4.59 0.90 20.20
N GLU A 41 5.40 0.36 21.10
CA GLU A 41 5.52 0.84 22.49
C GLU A 41 6.03 2.28 22.53
N HIS A 42 7.01 2.63 21.71
CA HIS A 42 7.51 4.01 21.60
C HIS A 42 6.43 4.97 21.09
N ALA A 43 5.68 4.56 20.07
CA ALA A 43 4.60 5.38 19.53
C ALA A 43 3.44 5.56 20.55
N LEU A 44 3.06 4.51 21.27
CA LEU A 44 2.08 4.61 22.35
C LEU A 44 2.57 5.48 23.52
N ALA A 45 3.86 5.41 23.85
CA ALA A 45 4.46 6.28 24.85
C ALA A 45 4.36 7.77 24.44
N GLN A 46 4.49 8.08 23.16
CA GLN A 46 4.29 9.45 22.65
C GLN A 46 2.86 9.93 22.91
N ILE A 47 1.83 9.09 22.68
CA ILE A 47 0.43 9.46 22.95
C ILE A 47 0.24 9.74 24.45
N ARG A 48 0.70 8.82 25.30
CA ARG A 48 0.54 8.93 26.75
C ARG A 48 1.25 10.15 27.34
N ASN A 49 2.38 10.53 26.77
CA ASN A 49 3.20 11.64 27.22
C ASN A 49 2.96 12.93 26.42
N HIS A 50 1.89 12.98 25.62
CA HIS A 50 1.60 14.13 24.74
C HIS A 50 1.62 15.45 25.50
N ASP A 51 0.91 15.55 26.63
CA ASP A 51 0.84 16.76 27.46
C ASP A 51 2.20 17.15 28.03
N LEU A 52 3.01 16.17 28.43
CA LEU A 52 4.36 16.42 28.91
C LEU A 52 5.25 17.00 27.81
N ILE A 53 5.23 16.38 26.62
CA ILE A 53 6.11 16.72 25.51
C ILE A 53 5.70 18.07 24.91
N PHE A 54 4.42 18.23 24.55
CA PHE A 54 3.98 19.38 23.77
C PHE A 54 3.61 20.59 24.62
N ARG A 55 3.03 20.40 25.81
CA ARG A 55 2.66 21.53 26.70
C ARG A 55 3.73 21.85 27.70
N ARG A 56 4.19 20.89 28.54
CA ARG A 56 5.12 21.18 29.64
C ARG A 56 6.54 21.45 29.17
N TRP A 57 7.03 20.72 28.13
CA TRP A 57 8.35 20.95 27.54
C TRP A 57 8.32 22.03 26.47
N GLY A 58 7.13 22.58 26.09
CA GLY A 58 6.96 23.69 25.17
C GLY A 58 7.25 23.35 23.70
N LEU A 59 7.34 22.06 23.33
CA LEU A 59 7.58 21.68 21.94
C LEU A 59 6.42 22.12 21.02
N GLY A 60 5.20 22.19 21.53
CA GLY A 60 4.01 22.62 20.80
C GLY A 60 4.06 24.06 20.31
N GLU A 61 4.89 24.93 20.90
CA GLU A 61 5.07 26.33 20.47
C GLU A 61 5.93 26.45 19.21
N ARG A 62 6.74 25.46 18.90
CA ARG A 62 7.69 25.47 17.77
C ARG A 62 7.39 24.45 16.71
N HIS A 63 6.64 23.44 17.07
CA HIS A 63 6.23 22.38 16.17
C HIS A 63 4.71 22.44 16.08
N ASP A 64 4.21 22.78 14.90
CA ASP A 64 2.80 22.56 14.56
C ASP A 64 2.54 21.04 14.66
N ALA A 65 2.40 20.60 15.89
CA ALA A 65 2.10 19.22 16.18
C ALA A 65 0.68 18.97 15.74
N GLY A 66 0.51 18.29 14.65
CA GLY A 66 -0.67 17.52 14.45
C GLY A 66 -0.85 16.72 15.76
N LEU A 67 -1.88 17.06 16.51
CA LEU A 67 -2.12 16.53 17.86
C LEU A 67 -2.37 15.02 17.85
N GLY A 68 -2.53 14.42 16.65
CA GLY A 68 -2.81 13.02 16.44
C GLY A 68 -1.61 12.18 16.03
N LEU A 69 -1.74 10.90 16.22
CA LEU A 69 -0.81 9.89 15.72
C LEU A 69 -1.46 9.09 14.61
N ALA A 70 -0.83 9.11 13.45
CA ALA A 70 -1.20 8.27 12.34
C ALA A 70 -0.19 7.12 12.18
N PHE A 71 -0.71 5.90 12.10
CA PHE A 71 0.04 4.67 11.87
C PHE A 71 -0.27 4.13 10.49
N ASN A 72 0.73 3.61 9.81
CA ASN A 72 0.55 2.74 8.65
C ASN A 72 1.01 1.32 9.00
N PHE A 73 0.08 0.38 9.01
CA PHE A 73 0.31 -1.05 9.17
C PHE A 73 0.34 -1.70 7.80
N ALA A 74 1.53 -2.02 7.33
CA ALA A 74 1.74 -2.61 6.03
C ALA A 74 2.17 -4.07 6.15
N GLY A 75 1.69 -4.95 5.29
CA GLY A 75 2.11 -6.35 5.25
C GLY A 75 1.04 -7.30 4.74
N PRO A 76 1.39 -8.58 4.53
CA PRO A 76 0.48 -9.59 4.00
C PRO A 76 -0.80 -9.75 4.82
N PRO A 77 -1.90 -10.26 4.22
CA PRO A 77 -3.12 -10.56 4.94
C PRO A 77 -2.88 -11.64 6.02
N GLY A 78 -3.61 -11.56 7.12
CA GLY A 78 -3.52 -12.54 8.22
C GLY A 78 -2.32 -12.37 9.15
N THR A 79 -1.51 -11.32 9.03
CA THR A 79 -0.33 -11.06 9.88
C THR A 79 -0.65 -10.33 11.20
N GLY A 80 -1.92 -9.98 11.45
CA GLY A 80 -2.36 -9.44 12.73
C GLY A 80 -2.57 -7.92 12.79
N LYS A 81 -2.61 -7.21 11.67
CA LYS A 81 -2.81 -5.76 11.60
C LYS A 81 -4.05 -5.28 12.37
N THR A 82 -5.20 -5.90 12.10
CA THR A 82 -6.49 -5.57 12.74
C THR A 82 -6.49 -5.87 14.25
N ILE A 83 -5.92 -7.01 14.66
CA ILE A 83 -5.81 -7.37 16.08
C ILE A 83 -4.89 -6.36 16.80
N CYS A 84 -3.83 -5.91 16.15
CA CYS A 84 -2.91 -4.91 16.71
C CYS A 84 -3.59 -3.54 16.87
N ALA A 85 -4.42 -3.11 15.92
CA ALA A 85 -5.20 -1.88 16.02
C ALA A 85 -6.20 -1.95 17.21
N GLU A 86 -6.84 -3.10 17.40
CA GLU A 86 -7.71 -3.36 18.55
C GLU A 86 -6.93 -3.30 19.88
N ALA A 87 -5.73 -3.89 19.93
CA ALA A 87 -4.87 -3.86 21.11
C ALA A 87 -4.38 -2.45 21.44
N ILE A 88 -4.12 -1.61 20.44
CA ILE A 88 -3.82 -0.18 20.64
C ILE A 88 -5.01 0.53 21.29
N ALA A 89 -6.20 0.35 20.73
CA ALA A 89 -7.42 0.97 21.27
C ALA A 89 -7.68 0.53 22.72
N HIS A 90 -7.48 -0.76 23.03
CA HIS A 90 -7.55 -1.31 24.37
C HIS A 90 -6.54 -0.65 25.31
N ALA A 91 -5.28 -0.55 24.90
CA ALA A 91 -4.20 0.03 25.72
C ALA A 91 -4.40 1.53 26.01
N LEU A 92 -5.15 2.21 25.15
CA LEU A 92 -5.53 3.62 25.33
C LEU A 92 -6.86 3.78 26.10
N GLY A 93 -7.58 2.70 26.41
CA GLY A 93 -8.91 2.74 27.04
C GLY A 93 -9.99 3.33 26.14
N ARG A 94 -9.80 3.28 24.80
CA ARG A 94 -10.68 3.89 23.81
C ARG A 94 -11.41 2.84 22.99
N ARG A 95 -12.52 3.24 22.37
CA ARG A 95 -13.21 2.40 21.36
C ARG A 95 -12.42 2.37 20.06
N LEU A 96 -12.64 1.33 19.26
CA LEU A 96 -12.14 1.24 17.90
C LEU A 96 -13.29 1.49 16.92
N LEU A 97 -13.16 2.48 16.05
CA LEU A 97 -14.08 2.70 14.94
C LEU A 97 -13.45 2.14 13.67
N VAL A 98 -13.99 1.06 13.17
CA VAL A 98 -13.54 0.40 11.94
C VAL A 98 -14.26 1.02 10.75
N VAL A 99 -13.49 1.45 9.77
CA VAL A 99 -13.96 2.04 8.52
C VAL A 99 -13.52 1.15 7.37
N ARG A 100 -14.47 0.69 6.57
CA ARG A 100 -14.19 -0.03 5.32
C ARG A 100 -14.42 0.89 4.14
N TYR A 101 -13.56 0.81 3.13
CA TYR A 101 -13.67 1.67 1.95
C TYR A 101 -15.05 1.57 1.27
N ALA A 102 -15.57 0.36 1.13
CA ALA A 102 -16.89 0.11 0.53
C ALA A 102 -18.05 0.84 1.25
N GLU A 103 -17.90 1.13 2.54
CA GLU A 103 -18.89 1.87 3.34
C GLU A 103 -18.76 3.39 3.14
N LEU A 104 -17.57 3.87 2.79
CA LEU A 104 -17.33 5.29 2.47
C LEU A 104 -17.78 5.65 1.06
N GLU A 105 -17.64 4.72 0.12
CA GLU A 105 -18.01 4.92 -1.26
C GLU A 105 -19.52 5.15 -1.40
N SER A 106 -19.88 6.23 -2.02
CA SER A 106 -21.28 6.59 -2.23
C SER A 106 -21.59 6.60 -3.72
N GLN A 107 -22.80 6.16 -4.09
CA GLN A 107 -23.33 6.26 -5.44
C GLN A 107 -23.54 7.72 -5.91
N TRP A 108 -23.45 8.70 -4.99
CA TRP A 108 -23.63 10.11 -5.27
C TRP A 108 -22.29 10.83 -5.33
N ALA A 109 -22.00 11.44 -6.46
CA ALA A 109 -20.78 12.23 -6.65
C ALA A 109 -20.61 13.30 -5.55
N GLY A 110 -19.44 13.36 -4.93
CA GLY A 110 -19.10 14.29 -3.85
C GLY A 110 -19.60 13.95 -2.45
N ALA A 111 -20.31 12.82 -2.27
CA ALA A 111 -20.73 12.38 -0.93
C ALA A 111 -19.59 11.69 -0.16
N THR A 112 -18.68 11.01 -0.84
CA THR A 112 -17.56 10.28 -0.23
C THR A 112 -16.67 11.18 0.63
N GLY A 113 -16.32 12.39 0.16
CA GLY A 113 -15.57 13.37 0.97
C GLY A 113 -16.30 13.81 2.24
N LYS A 114 -17.63 13.98 2.18
CA LYS A 114 -18.44 14.30 3.36
C LYS A 114 -18.50 13.13 4.36
N ASN A 115 -18.53 11.90 3.85
CA ASN A 115 -18.50 10.69 4.64
C ASN A 115 -17.17 10.58 5.41
N VAL A 116 -16.04 10.85 4.77
CA VAL A 116 -14.72 10.90 5.43
C VAL A 116 -14.73 11.90 6.59
N SER A 117 -15.15 13.15 6.36
CA SER A 117 -15.23 14.16 7.44
C SER A 117 -16.19 13.76 8.57
N ALA A 118 -17.31 13.09 8.25
CA ALA A 118 -18.25 12.60 9.24
C ALA A 118 -17.64 11.52 10.13
N VAL A 119 -16.83 10.62 9.56
CA VAL A 119 -16.12 9.56 10.28
C VAL A 119 -15.10 10.14 11.26
N PHE A 120 -14.27 11.11 10.84
CA PHE A 120 -13.30 11.77 11.72
C PHE A 120 -14.00 12.53 12.86
N ARG A 121 -15.10 13.21 12.57
CA ARG A 121 -15.92 13.89 13.59
C ARG A 121 -16.47 12.89 14.60
N ALA A 122 -17.03 11.78 14.13
CA ALA A 122 -17.57 10.73 15.02
C ALA A 122 -16.47 10.13 15.91
N ALA A 123 -15.25 9.96 15.39
CA ALA A 123 -14.10 9.49 16.16
C ALA A 123 -13.66 10.51 17.22
N ALA A 124 -13.65 11.81 16.91
CA ALA A 124 -13.32 12.87 17.84
C ALA A 124 -14.36 12.98 18.97
N GLU A 125 -15.66 12.94 18.63
CA GLU A 125 -16.75 13.01 19.61
C GLU A 125 -16.77 11.82 20.59
N GLN A 126 -16.31 10.65 20.15
CA GLN A 126 -16.29 9.43 20.95
C GLN A 126 -14.93 9.17 21.63
N ASP A 127 -13.93 10.03 21.41
CA ASP A 127 -12.51 9.80 21.79
C ASP A 127 -12.05 8.38 21.40
N ALA A 128 -12.31 8.00 20.14
CA ALA A 128 -12.06 6.68 19.63
C ALA A 128 -10.79 6.62 18.77
N VAL A 129 -10.20 5.44 18.67
CA VAL A 129 -9.17 5.13 17.66
C VAL A 129 -9.87 4.85 16.35
N LEU A 130 -9.42 5.49 15.28
CA LEU A 130 -9.95 5.31 13.95
C LEU A 130 -9.09 4.29 13.19
N PHE A 131 -9.72 3.27 12.62
CA PHE A 131 -9.05 2.21 11.88
C PHE A 131 -9.61 2.10 10.47
N PHE A 132 -8.77 2.41 9.49
CA PHE A 132 -9.08 2.22 8.08
C PHE A 132 -8.53 0.87 7.63
N ASP A 133 -9.42 -0.09 7.42
CA ASP A 133 -9.07 -1.38 6.82
C ASP A 133 -9.03 -1.27 5.30
N GLU A 134 -8.15 -2.04 4.65
CA GLU A 134 -7.96 -2.00 3.20
C GLU A 134 -7.65 -0.57 2.70
N ALA A 135 -6.80 0.15 3.42
CA ALA A 135 -6.50 1.55 3.13
C ALA A 135 -5.83 1.78 1.76
N ASP A 136 -5.31 0.74 1.13
CA ASP A 136 -4.82 0.75 -0.25
C ASP A 136 -5.90 1.20 -1.24
N ALA A 137 -7.17 0.92 -0.98
CA ALA A 137 -8.28 1.39 -1.82
C ALA A 137 -8.50 2.92 -1.75
N ILE A 138 -8.23 3.53 -0.57
CA ILE A 138 -8.41 4.98 -0.36
C ILE A 138 -7.14 5.76 -0.69
N ALA A 139 -5.98 5.22 -0.29
CA ALA A 139 -4.70 5.91 -0.32
C ALA A 139 -3.84 5.53 -1.53
N ALA A 140 -4.42 4.85 -2.52
CA ALA A 140 -3.72 4.43 -3.72
C ALA A 140 -3.11 5.62 -4.48
N ARG A 141 -1.92 5.40 -5.05
CA ARG A 141 -1.27 6.35 -5.93
C ARG A 141 -2.21 6.79 -7.04
N ARG A 142 -2.19 8.06 -7.35
CA ARG A 142 -2.95 8.66 -8.45
C ARG A 142 -2.62 7.95 -9.76
N SER A 143 -3.57 7.18 -10.28
CA SER A 143 -3.40 6.48 -11.56
C SER A 143 -3.66 7.45 -12.71
N THR A 144 -2.78 7.47 -13.70
CA THR A 144 -2.96 8.27 -14.92
C THR A 144 -3.80 7.60 -15.99
N LEU A 145 -4.26 6.36 -15.73
CA LEU A 145 -4.90 5.49 -16.72
C LEU A 145 -6.43 5.37 -16.59
N LEU A 146 -7.04 5.99 -15.59
CA LEU A 146 -8.48 5.93 -15.35
C LEU A 146 -9.21 7.14 -15.96
N ASP A 147 -10.51 7.00 -16.18
CA ASP A 147 -11.40 8.04 -16.70
C ASP A 147 -11.29 9.33 -15.86
N GLN A 148 -11.21 10.48 -16.52
CA GLN A 148 -10.96 11.81 -15.89
C GLN A 148 -11.99 12.18 -14.80
N GLY A 149 -13.21 11.67 -14.90
CA GLY A 149 -14.25 11.89 -13.89
C GLY A 149 -13.96 11.18 -12.57
N TYR A 150 -13.64 9.91 -12.63
CA TYR A 150 -13.32 9.06 -11.46
C TYR A 150 -12.04 9.51 -10.75
N GLN A 151 -11.03 9.96 -11.51
CA GLN A 151 -9.78 10.50 -10.96
C GLN A 151 -9.98 11.77 -10.13
N ARG A 152 -10.89 12.66 -10.58
CA ARG A 152 -11.20 13.89 -9.84
C ARG A 152 -11.83 13.60 -8.48
N GLU A 153 -12.75 12.64 -8.43
CA GLU A 153 -13.43 12.27 -7.20
C GLU A 153 -12.47 11.56 -6.22
N ALA A 154 -11.67 10.60 -6.69
CA ALA A 154 -10.64 9.94 -5.89
C ALA A 154 -9.62 10.94 -5.32
N ASN A 155 -9.14 11.89 -6.12
CA ASN A 155 -8.24 12.95 -5.65
C ASN A 155 -8.90 13.87 -4.62
N LEU A 156 -10.19 14.16 -4.75
CA LEU A 156 -10.94 14.95 -3.77
C LEU A 156 -11.01 14.23 -2.43
N VAL A 157 -11.30 12.93 -2.43
CA VAL A 157 -11.35 12.09 -1.22
C VAL A 157 -10.00 12.06 -0.53
N VAL A 158 -8.92 11.83 -1.29
CA VAL A 158 -7.54 11.86 -0.76
C VAL A 158 -7.23 13.22 -0.12
N ASN A 159 -7.57 14.33 -0.76
CA ASN A 159 -7.30 15.66 -0.22
C ASN A 159 -8.11 15.94 1.06
N VAL A 160 -9.37 15.49 1.14
CA VAL A 160 -10.19 15.60 2.36
C VAL A 160 -9.56 14.78 3.47
N LEU A 161 -9.18 13.52 3.19
CA LEU A 161 -8.55 12.64 4.17
C LEU A 161 -7.24 13.21 4.70
N LEU A 162 -6.40 13.78 3.84
CA LEU A 162 -5.15 14.43 4.24
C LEU A 162 -5.38 15.64 5.15
N ARG A 163 -6.40 16.45 4.86
CA ARG A 163 -6.76 17.59 5.71
C ARG A 163 -7.28 17.12 7.07
N GLU A 164 -8.19 16.16 7.09
CA GLU A 164 -8.73 15.62 8.33
C GLU A 164 -7.60 15.01 9.20
N LEU A 165 -6.59 14.37 8.59
CA LEU A 165 -5.41 13.87 9.30
C LEU A 165 -4.57 14.96 9.94
N ASP A 166 -4.43 16.12 9.27
CA ASP A 166 -3.70 17.27 9.83
C ASP A 166 -4.42 17.89 11.04
N GLU A 167 -5.75 17.84 11.06
CA GLU A 167 -6.60 18.49 12.08
C GLU A 167 -7.02 17.54 13.22
N PHE A 168 -6.97 16.22 13.01
CA PHE A 168 -7.51 15.24 13.96
C PHE A 168 -6.56 15.02 15.15
N PRO A 169 -7.01 15.27 16.39
CA PRO A 169 -6.16 15.14 17.59
C PRO A 169 -6.05 13.72 18.13
N GLY A 170 -6.69 12.74 17.46
CA GLY A 170 -6.78 11.36 17.92
C GLY A 170 -5.74 10.44 17.30
N VAL A 171 -6.03 9.16 17.36
CA VAL A 171 -5.21 8.09 16.78
C VAL A 171 -5.88 7.51 15.55
N VAL A 172 -5.16 7.47 14.45
CA VAL A 172 -5.59 6.87 13.19
C VAL A 172 -4.65 5.73 12.81
N VAL A 173 -5.20 4.61 12.42
CA VAL A 173 -4.46 3.45 11.94
C VAL A 173 -4.94 3.10 10.54
N PHE A 174 -4.04 3.06 9.60
CA PHE A 174 -4.28 2.56 8.25
C PHE A 174 -3.71 1.15 8.14
N ALA A 175 -4.48 0.19 7.64
CA ALA A 175 -4.01 -1.15 7.32
C ALA A 175 -4.00 -1.36 5.82
N THR A 176 -2.85 -1.73 5.26
CA THR A 176 -2.69 -2.00 3.83
C THR A 176 -1.99 -3.33 3.58
N ASN A 177 -2.38 -4.01 2.52
CA ASN A 177 -1.68 -5.18 2.03
C ASN A 177 -0.60 -4.83 1.00
N LEU A 178 -0.62 -3.60 0.45
CA LEU A 178 0.23 -3.12 -0.64
C LEU A 178 0.94 -1.82 -0.24
N ALA A 179 1.98 -1.92 0.59
CA ALA A 179 2.74 -0.76 1.07
C ALA A 179 3.27 0.16 -0.05
N ALA A 180 3.58 -0.39 -1.22
CA ALA A 180 4.14 0.36 -2.35
C ALA A 180 3.13 1.29 -3.05
N ASN A 181 1.84 1.17 -2.77
CA ASN A 181 0.78 1.91 -3.48
C ASN A 181 0.30 3.16 -2.74
N PHE A 182 0.86 3.48 -1.58
CA PHE A 182 0.48 4.69 -0.83
C PHE A 182 0.91 5.96 -1.56
N ASP A 183 0.01 6.95 -1.61
CA ASP A 183 0.34 8.27 -2.16
C ASP A 183 1.41 8.95 -1.27
N PRO A 184 2.51 9.48 -1.85
CA PRO A 184 3.58 10.13 -1.08
C PRO A 184 3.11 11.29 -0.18
N ALA A 185 1.94 11.87 -0.42
CA ALA A 185 1.36 12.89 0.44
C ALA A 185 1.01 12.37 1.85
N PHE A 186 0.74 11.06 1.97
CA PHE A 186 0.51 10.41 3.28
C PHE A 186 1.80 10.21 4.07
N GLU A 187 2.95 9.98 3.42
CA GLU A 187 4.23 9.75 4.10
C GLU A 187 4.62 10.88 5.05
N ARG A 188 4.25 12.13 4.71
CA ARG A 188 4.54 13.30 5.54
C ARG A 188 3.63 13.40 6.78
N ARG A 189 2.49 12.75 6.76
CA ARG A 189 1.45 12.80 7.81
C ARG A 189 1.45 11.56 8.68
N ILE A 190 1.76 10.42 8.08
CA ILE A 190 1.89 9.16 8.78
C ILE A 190 3.33 9.02 9.26
N ARG A 191 3.56 9.34 10.54
CA ARG A 191 4.91 9.36 11.14
C ARG A 191 5.42 8.00 11.54
N THR A 192 4.53 7.01 11.66
CA THR A 192 4.89 5.68 12.14
C THR A 192 4.42 4.62 11.16
N HIS A 193 5.39 4.01 10.48
CA HIS A 193 5.18 2.89 9.57
C HIS A 193 5.62 1.62 10.27
N ILE A 194 4.74 0.62 10.32
CA ILE A 194 4.99 -0.66 10.95
C ILE A 194 4.78 -1.76 9.92
N LEU A 195 5.85 -2.49 9.67
CA LEU A 195 5.81 -3.64 8.78
C LEU A 195 5.40 -4.89 9.56
N PHE A 196 4.34 -5.53 9.10
CA PHE A 196 3.87 -6.81 9.58
C PHE A 196 4.36 -7.90 8.62
N GLU A 197 5.46 -8.51 8.96
CA GLU A 197 6.04 -9.61 8.18
C GLU A 197 5.32 -10.93 8.44
N MET A 198 5.54 -11.91 7.57
CA MET A 198 5.11 -13.27 7.85
C MET A 198 5.83 -13.80 9.09
N PRO A 199 5.11 -14.45 10.01
CA PRO A 199 5.71 -14.90 11.28
C PRO A 199 6.76 -16.01 11.04
N GLY A 200 7.89 -15.90 11.73
CA GLY A 200 8.90 -16.94 11.81
C GLY A 200 8.43 -18.16 12.62
N PRO A 201 9.22 -19.24 12.69
CA PRO A 201 8.85 -20.45 13.43
C PRO A 201 8.53 -20.18 14.91
N GLU A 202 9.30 -19.35 15.58
CA GLU A 202 9.08 -19.02 17.00
C GLU A 202 7.80 -18.21 17.21
N GLU A 203 7.53 -17.25 16.33
CA GLU A 203 6.28 -16.49 16.35
C GLU A 203 5.08 -17.40 16.02
N ARG A 204 5.20 -18.30 15.04
CA ARG A 204 4.13 -19.26 14.72
C ARG A 204 3.81 -20.18 15.88
N GLU A 205 4.80 -20.73 16.58
CA GLU A 205 4.58 -21.53 17.78
C GLU A 205 3.79 -20.74 18.83
N ARG A 206 4.16 -19.49 19.08
CA ARG A 206 3.43 -18.61 20.00
C ARG A 206 2.02 -18.31 19.51
N ILE A 207 1.82 -18.11 18.18
CA ILE A 207 0.50 -17.89 17.60
C ILE A 207 -0.40 -19.11 17.79
N TRP A 208 0.10 -20.33 17.60
CA TRP A 208 -0.65 -21.57 17.90
C TRP A 208 -1.15 -21.56 19.34
N ARG A 209 -0.28 -21.25 20.31
CA ARG A 209 -0.62 -21.25 21.73
C ARG A 209 -1.66 -20.19 22.10
N VAL A 210 -1.52 -18.94 21.62
CA VAL A 210 -2.46 -17.86 21.96
C VAL A 210 -3.84 -18.00 21.33
N GLN A 211 -4.03 -18.90 20.35
CA GLN A 211 -5.36 -19.21 19.82
C GLN A 211 -6.17 -20.14 20.73
N LEU A 212 -5.56 -20.74 21.73
CA LEU A 212 -6.15 -21.74 22.60
C LEU A 212 -6.33 -21.17 24.01
N HIS A 213 -7.35 -21.65 24.71
CA HIS A 213 -7.49 -21.31 26.13
C HIS A 213 -6.71 -22.32 26.95
N GLU A 214 -5.70 -21.87 27.68
CA GLU A 214 -4.72 -22.69 28.38
C GLU A 214 -5.37 -23.77 29.26
N GLU A 215 -6.40 -23.42 30.04
CA GLU A 215 -7.06 -24.35 30.99
C GLU A 215 -8.29 -25.08 30.41
N ARG A 216 -8.94 -24.54 29.40
CA ARG A 216 -10.26 -25.06 28.94
C ARG A 216 -10.19 -25.81 27.63
N THR A 217 -9.17 -25.58 26.80
CA THR A 217 -9.04 -26.32 25.55
C THR A 217 -8.51 -27.73 25.82
N PRO A 218 -9.25 -28.79 25.48
CA PRO A 218 -8.85 -30.16 25.79
C PRO A 218 -7.83 -30.65 24.78
N LEU A 219 -6.54 -30.43 25.08
CA LEU A 219 -5.42 -30.91 24.26
C LEU A 219 -5.01 -32.34 24.69
N ALA A 220 -4.59 -33.14 23.73
CA ALA A 220 -3.91 -34.42 23.98
C ALA A 220 -2.42 -34.19 24.19
N ASP A 221 -1.74 -35.12 24.84
CA ASP A 221 -0.31 -35.03 25.18
C ASP A 221 0.62 -35.14 23.95
N ASP A 222 0.08 -35.57 22.80
CA ASP A 222 0.83 -35.71 21.54
C ASP A 222 1.01 -34.39 20.77
N VAL A 223 0.46 -33.27 21.24
CA VAL A 223 0.47 -32.00 20.49
C VAL A 223 1.82 -31.29 20.65
N ASP A 224 2.50 -31.15 19.52
CA ASP A 224 3.77 -30.39 19.41
C ASP A 224 3.59 -29.15 18.51
N PHE A 225 3.38 -27.98 19.14
CA PHE A 225 3.23 -26.72 18.41
C PHE A 225 4.52 -26.27 17.73
N ARG A 226 5.68 -26.68 18.24
CA ARG A 226 6.95 -26.36 17.60
C ARG A 226 7.09 -27.12 16.28
N ALA A 227 6.79 -28.40 16.26
CA ALA A 227 6.78 -29.19 15.05
C ALA A 227 5.78 -28.61 14.00
N LEU A 228 4.57 -28.22 14.43
CA LEU A 228 3.59 -27.56 13.55
C LEU A 228 4.13 -26.23 13.00
N ALA A 229 4.80 -25.44 13.83
CA ALA A 229 5.35 -24.15 13.44
C ALA A 229 6.53 -24.30 12.45
N GLU A 230 7.35 -25.31 12.60
CA GLU A 230 8.47 -25.60 11.69
C GLU A 230 7.95 -26.15 10.35
N LEU A 231 6.96 -27.05 10.39
CA LEU A 231 6.43 -27.72 9.20
C LEU A 231 5.58 -26.80 8.31
N TYR A 232 4.82 -25.88 8.89
CA TYR A 232 3.85 -25.07 8.15
C TYR A 232 4.22 -23.57 8.18
N PRO A 233 4.78 -23.00 7.09
CA PRO A 233 5.00 -21.55 6.94
C PRO A 233 3.67 -20.85 6.64
N ALA A 234 2.93 -20.50 7.71
CA ALA A 234 1.56 -20.00 7.64
C ALA A 234 1.42 -18.63 8.33
N SER A 235 0.44 -17.84 7.91
CA SER A 235 0.08 -16.59 8.58
C SER A 235 -0.68 -16.86 9.88
N GLY A 236 -0.79 -15.86 10.76
CA GLY A 236 -1.59 -15.95 11.97
C GLY A 236 -3.08 -16.23 11.68
N GLY A 237 -3.59 -15.71 10.55
CA GLY A 237 -4.95 -15.99 10.07
C GLY A 237 -5.14 -17.42 9.65
N ASP A 238 -4.17 -18.02 8.96
CA ASP A 238 -4.18 -19.42 8.57
C ASP A 238 -4.15 -20.34 9.81
N ILE A 239 -3.27 -20.04 10.77
CA ILE A 239 -3.17 -20.78 12.04
C ILE A 239 -4.50 -20.71 12.80
N LYS A 240 -5.10 -19.53 12.94
CA LYS A 240 -6.44 -19.40 13.56
C LYS A 240 -7.47 -20.29 12.91
N ASN A 241 -7.54 -20.31 11.58
CA ASN A 241 -8.49 -21.13 10.85
C ASN A 241 -8.21 -22.62 11.02
N ALA A 242 -6.93 -23.02 11.06
CA ALA A 242 -6.53 -24.40 11.32
C ALA A 242 -6.91 -24.87 12.72
N VAL A 243 -6.74 -24.01 13.74
CA VAL A 243 -7.18 -24.30 15.13
C VAL A 243 -8.68 -24.54 15.19
N LEU A 244 -9.48 -23.68 14.54
CA LEU A 244 -10.93 -23.83 14.51
C LEU A 244 -11.35 -25.14 13.83
N LYS A 245 -10.70 -25.50 12.71
CA LYS A 245 -10.96 -26.78 12.02
C LYS A 245 -10.54 -27.99 12.86
N ALA A 246 -9.39 -27.93 13.51
CA ALA A 246 -8.92 -28.97 14.42
C ALA A 246 -9.92 -29.20 15.56
N ALA A 247 -10.41 -28.13 16.18
CA ALA A 247 -11.41 -28.21 17.23
C ALA A 247 -12.74 -28.79 16.74
N GLN A 248 -13.20 -28.42 15.51
CA GLN A 248 -14.41 -28.98 14.90
C GLN A 248 -14.27 -30.48 14.62
N MET A 249 -13.13 -30.92 14.10
CA MET A 249 -12.86 -32.33 13.85
C MET A 249 -12.87 -33.15 15.14
N ALA A 250 -12.13 -32.70 16.17
CA ALA A 250 -12.10 -33.33 17.47
C ALA A 250 -13.49 -33.40 18.12
N ALA A 251 -14.29 -32.30 17.99
CA ALA A 251 -15.66 -32.28 18.50
C ALA A 251 -16.61 -33.24 17.78
N SER A 252 -16.31 -33.59 16.53
CA SER A 252 -17.13 -34.50 15.71
C SER A 252 -16.79 -35.98 15.91
N GLU A 253 -15.76 -36.31 16.71
CA GLU A 253 -15.44 -37.71 17.00
C GLU A 253 -16.58 -38.41 17.73
N PRO A 254 -16.88 -39.70 17.40
CA PRO A 254 -17.98 -40.46 17.97
C PRO A 254 -17.65 -41.03 19.37
N VAL A 255 -17.13 -40.17 20.25
CA VAL A 255 -16.80 -40.48 21.65
C VAL A 255 -17.52 -39.50 22.59
N ARG A 256 -17.57 -39.80 23.89
CA ARG A 256 -18.21 -38.95 24.88
C ARG A 256 -17.49 -37.61 24.98
N ASP A 257 -18.21 -36.53 25.27
CA ASP A 257 -17.67 -35.16 25.27
C ASP A 257 -16.48 -34.98 26.23
N GLU A 258 -16.49 -35.71 27.36
CA GLU A 258 -15.40 -35.65 28.35
C GLU A 258 -14.11 -36.35 27.86
N GLU A 259 -14.21 -37.24 26.86
CA GLU A 259 -13.08 -37.98 26.29
C GLU A 259 -12.50 -37.29 25.05
N LYS A 260 -13.21 -36.30 24.49
CA LYS A 260 -12.74 -35.57 23.31
C LYS A 260 -11.47 -34.78 23.61
N ARG A 261 -10.48 -34.92 22.76
CA ARG A 261 -9.21 -34.22 22.83
C ARG A 261 -8.78 -33.79 21.45
N ILE A 262 -8.24 -32.56 21.35
CA ILE A 262 -7.62 -32.11 20.10
C ILE A 262 -6.22 -32.70 20.06
N ARG A 263 -5.94 -33.53 19.05
CA ARG A 263 -4.67 -34.23 18.84
C ARG A 263 -3.84 -33.56 17.77
N GLN A 264 -2.56 -33.93 17.68
CA GLN A 264 -1.62 -33.45 16.68
C GLN A 264 -2.19 -33.56 15.25
N HIS A 265 -2.72 -34.70 14.86
CA HIS A 265 -3.26 -34.94 13.52
C HIS A 265 -4.45 -34.03 13.16
N HIS A 266 -5.24 -33.56 14.15
CA HIS A 266 -6.34 -32.62 13.88
C HIS A 266 -5.78 -31.25 13.43
N PHE A 267 -4.70 -30.77 14.07
CA PHE A 267 -4.04 -29.52 13.67
C PHE A 267 -3.40 -29.65 12.29
N GLU A 268 -2.74 -30.76 12.01
CA GLU A 268 -2.13 -31.04 10.71
C GLU A 268 -3.16 -31.08 9.59
N GLU A 269 -4.27 -31.81 9.82
CA GLU A 269 -5.38 -31.89 8.86
C GLU A 269 -6.07 -30.54 8.69
N GLY A 270 -6.30 -29.80 9.80
CA GLY A 270 -6.84 -28.46 9.77
C GLY A 270 -5.98 -27.52 8.92
N MET A 271 -4.66 -27.56 9.08
CA MET A 271 -3.75 -26.76 8.32
C MET A 271 -3.71 -27.16 6.84
N ARG A 272 -3.69 -28.47 6.54
CA ARG A 272 -3.77 -28.95 5.15
C ARG A 272 -5.02 -28.42 4.44
N GLN A 273 -6.17 -28.46 5.10
CA GLN A 273 -7.41 -27.93 4.52
C GLN A 273 -7.38 -26.42 4.32
N VAL A 274 -6.75 -25.65 5.22
CA VAL A 274 -6.58 -24.20 5.07
C VAL A 274 -5.69 -23.88 3.88
N LEU A 275 -4.56 -24.56 3.76
CA LEU A 275 -3.62 -24.35 2.66
C LEU A 275 -4.22 -24.79 1.31
N ALA A 276 -4.97 -25.91 1.28
CA ALA A 276 -5.68 -26.35 0.08
C ALA A 276 -6.73 -25.33 -0.36
N ALA A 277 -7.54 -24.79 0.57
CA ALA A 277 -8.53 -23.75 0.26
C ALA A 277 -7.85 -22.48 -0.29
N ARG A 278 -6.70 -22.11 0.25
CA ARG A 278 -5.91 -20.97 -0.23
C ARG A 278 -5.37 -21.19 -1.64
N ALA A 279 -4.89 -22.40 -1.94
CA ALA A 279 -4.42 -22.76 -3.28
C ALA A 279 -5.55 -22.66 -4.32
N VAL A 280 -6.76 -23.13 -3.98
CA VAL A 280 -7.95 -23.00 -4.83
C VAL A 280 -8.32 -21.53 -5.08
N MET A 281 -8.24 -20.68 -4.05
CA MET A 281 -8.53 -19.24 -4.19
C MET A 281 -7.43 -18.50 -4.96
N GLY A 282 -6.20 -18.98 -4.94
CA GLY A 282 -5.06 -18.43 -5.70
C GLY A 282 -5.04 -18.88 -7.16
N GLN A 283 -5.69 -20.01 -7.47
CA GLN A 283 -5.90 -20.44 -8.85
C GLN A 283 -7.05 -19.64 -9.44
N SER A 284 -6.78 -18.85 -10.47
CA SER A 284 -7.79 -18.10 -11.22
C SER A 284 -8.93 -19.05 -11.63
N LEU A 285 -10.19 -18.68 -11.38
CA LEU A 285 -11.40 -19.42 -11.75
C LEU A 285 -11.57 -19.65 -13.27
N PHE A 286 -10.58 -19.23 -14.09
CA PHE A 286 -10.58 -19.32 -15.55
C PHE A 286 -9.39 -20.11 -16.12
N GLY A 287 -8.72 -20.96 -15.33
CA GLY A 287 -7.71 -21.91 -15.81
C GLY A 287 -8.33 -23.27 -16.13
N GLU A 288 -8.45 -23.60 -17.40
CA GLU A 288 -8.82 -24.96 -17.84
C GLU A 288 -7.79 -25.99 -17.30
N GLY A 289 -8.27 -27.03 -16.60
CA GLY A 289 -7.53 -28.25 -16.31
C GLY A 289 -6.94 -28.36 -14.90
N ALA A 290 -7.78 -28.32 -13.85
CA ALA A 290 -7.36 -28.72 -12.50
C ALA A 290 -7.36 -30.23 -12.39
N ALA A 291 -6.20 -30.87 -12.54
CA ALA A 291 -5.93 -32.20 -12.00
C ALA A 291 -5.87 -32.11 -10.45
N ASP A 292 -6.30 -33.19 -9.78
CA ASP A 292 -6.32 -33.33 -8.33
C ASP A 292 -5.00 -32.84 -7.69
N PRO A 293 -5.01 -31.78 -6.86
CA PRO A 293 -3.78 -31.22 -6.28
C PRO A 293 -3.02 -32.22 -5.38
N TRP A 294 -3.65 -33.32 -4.99
CA TRP A 294 -3.09 -34.32 -4.08
C TRP A 294 -2.50 -35.54 -4.79
N ALA A 295 -2.97 -35.88 -5.98
CA ALA A 295 -2.40 -36.93 -6.80
C ALA A 295 -0.97 -36.59 -7.27
N ALA A 296 -0.65 -35.32 -7.38
CA ALA A 296 0.64 -34.83 -7.80
C ALA A 296 1.73 -34.85 -6.71
N LEU A 297 1.37 -35.00 -5.44
CA LEU A 297 2.33 -35.04 -4.32
C LEU A 297 2.92 -36.43 -4.04
N SER A 298 2.36 -37.51 -4.65
CA SER A 298 2.62 -38.88 -4.24
C SER A 298 3.23 -39.81 -5.31
N GLY A 299 3.61 -39.30 -6.49
CA GLY A 299 4.13 -40.12 -7.60
C GLY A 299 5.52 -39.73 -8.11
N PRO A 300 6.26 -40.64 -8.77
CA PRO A 300 7.47 -40.29 -9.52
C PRO A 300 7.09 -39.35 -10.67
N GLY A 301 7.65 -38.14 -10.68
CA GLY A 301 7.26 -36.99 -11.53
C GLY A 301 6.48 -35.93 -10.76
N GLY A 302 6.42 -35.99 -9.44
CA GLY A 302 5.71 -35.04 -8.58
C GLY A 302 6.38 -33.65 -8.50
N PRO A 303 5.71 -32.66 -7.85
CA PRO A 303 6.07 -31.24 -7.88
C PRO A 303 7.50 -30.91 -7.41
N VAL A 304 8.22 -31.86 -6.86
CA VAL A 304 9.67 -31.69 -6.55
C VAL A 304 10.51 -31.62 -7.82
N GLU A 305 10.15 -32.34 -8.89
CA GLU A 305 10.82 -32.22 -10.20
C GLU A 305 10.35 -30.96 -10.93
N GLU A 306 9.07 -30.62 -10.89
CA GLU A 306 8.52 -29.41 -11.48
C GLU A 306 9.05 -28.15 -10.79
N VAL A 307 9.16 -28.12 -9.45
CA VAL A 307 9.83 -27.06 -8.69
C VAL A 307 11.33 -27.02 -8.98
N ARG A 308 11.99 -28.16 -9.23
CA ARG A 308 13.40 -28.19 -9.65
C ARG A 308 13.55 -27.60 -11.04
N ASP A 309 12.64 -27.90 -11.97
CA ASP A 309 12.66 -27.36 -13.33
C ASP A 309 12.27 -25.88 -13.35
N GLU A 310 11.31 -25.43 -12.52
CA GLU A 310 11.00 -24.01 -12.33
C GLU A 310 12.15 -23.25 -11.68
N VAL A 311 12.80 -23.81 -10.66
CA VAL A 311 14.00 -23.22 -10.04
C VAL A 311 15.15 -23.19 -11.06
N GLY A 312 15.28 -24.21 -11.90
CA GLY A 312 16.23 -24.22 -13.01
C GLY A 312 15.93 -23.13 -14.05
N ALA A 313 14.67 -22.99 -14.44
CA ALA A 313 14.22 -21.93 -15.35
C ALA A 313 14.36 -20.52 -14.75
N LEU A 314 14.09 -20.36 -13.46
CA LEU A 314 14.33 -19.11 -12.73
C LEU A 314 15.81 -18.77 -12.61
N ALA A 315 16.68 -19.77 -12.40
CA ALA A 315 18.13 -19.58 -12.38
C ALA A 315 18.66 -19.10 -13.75
N VAL A 316 18.16 -19.68 -14.85
CA VAL A 316 18.50 -19.21 -16.21
C VAL A 316 18.02 -17.76 -16.43
N ARG A 317 16.80 -17.44 -16.04
CA ARG A 317 16.28 -16.05 -16.15
C ARG A 317 17.04 -15.08 -15.24
N LEU A 318 17.53 -15.53 -14.09
CA LEU A 318 18.37 -14.71 -13.22
C LEU A 318 19.70 -14.35 -13.90
N VAL A 319 20.33 -15.31 -14.57
CA VAL A 319 21.55 -15.07 -15.37
C VAL A 319 21.26 -14.09 -16.51
N GLU A 320 20.15 -14.23 -17.23
CA GLU A 320 19.75 -13.28 -18.28
C GLU A 320 19.52 -11.87 -17.75
N VAL A 321 18.97 -11.75 -16.55
CA VAL A 321 18.78 -10.45 -15.86
C VAL A 321 20.11 -9.89 -15.40
N GLU A 322 21.03 -10.73 -14.87
CA GLU A 322 22.38 -10.31 -14.49
C GLU A 322 23.19 -9.81 -15.70
N ASP A 323 23.12 -10.52 -16.83
CA ASP A 323 23.76 -10.09 -18.09
C ASP A 323 23.15 -8.78 -18.62
N SER A 324 21.82 -8.63 -18.51
CA SER A 324 21.14 -7.40 -18.89
C SER A 324 21.51 -6.23 -17.97
N LEU A 325 21.68 -6.48 -16.67
CA LEU A 325 22.15 -5.51 -15.68
C LEU A 325 23.61 -5.14 -15.90
N ALA A 326 24.46 -6.11 -16.28
CA ALA A 326 25.85 -5.86 -16.61
C ALA A 326 26.02 -4.93 -17.84
N ALA A 327 25.07 -4.95 -18.78
CA ALA A 327 25.03 -4.06 -19.94
C ALA A 327 24.51 -2.63 -19.63
N VAL A 328 23.87 -2.41 -18.49
CA VAL A 328 23.30 -1.10 -18.11
C VAL A 328 24.36 0.00 -17.99
N PRO A 329 25.55 -0.21 -17.37
CA PRO A 329 26.56 0.83 -17.26
C PRO A 329 27.05 1.32 -18.64
N GLU A 330 27.21 0.40 -19.61
CA GLU A 330 27.63 0.76 -20.98
C GLU A 330 26.55 1.57 -21.71
N ARG A 331 25.27 1.22 -21.51
CA ARG A 331 24.13 1.99 -22.04
C ARG A 331 24.04 3.35 -21.40
N LEU A 332 24.27 3.44 -20.08
CA LEU A 332 24.29 4.70 -19.33
C LEU A 332 25.43 5.60 -19.83
N GLY A 333 26.63 5.07 -19.98
CA GLY A 333 27.77 5.81 -20.52
C GLY A 333 27.53 6.35 -21.95
N ARG A 334 26.79 5.60 -22.79
CA ARG A 334 26.39 6.09 -24.13
C ARG A 334 25.38 7.25 -24.03
N VAL A 335 24.44 7.17 -23.11
CA VAL A 335 23.47 8.23 -22.87
C VAL A 335 24.15 9.47 -22.27
N GLU A 336 25.04 9.28 -21.32
CA GLU A 336 25.82 10.39 -20.72
C GLU A 336 26.71 11.07 -21.74
N GLY A 337 27.37 10.28 -22.61
CA GLY A 337 28.18 10.82 -23.73
C GLY A 337 27.34 11.62 -24.73
N ALA A 338 26.14 11.12 -25.07
CA ALA A 338 25.19 11.84 -25.93
C ALA A 338 24.65 13.13 -25.27
N LEU A 339 24.36 13.08 -23.97
CA LEU A 339 23.96 14.25 -23.17
C LEU A 339 25.09 15.28 -23.06
N GLY A 340 26.33 14.82 -22.84
CA GLY A 340 27.50 15.70 -22.78
C GLY A 340 27.80 16.40 -24.12
N ALA A 341 27.43 15.82 -25.25
CA ALA A 341 27.58 16.43 -26.57
C ALA A 341 26.44 17.40 -26.95
N LEU A 342 25.34 17.41 -26.22
CA LEU A 342 24.20 18.31 -26.50
C LEU A 342 24.55 19.80 -26.41
N PRO A 343 25.30 20.30 -25.42
CA PRO A 343 25.67 21.73 -25.34
C PRO A 343 26.42 22.19 -26.59
N ASP A 344 27.39 21.38 -27.09
CA ASP A 344 28.16 21.69 -28.30
C ASP A 344 27.31 21.70 -29.58
N ARG A 345 26.29 20.83 -29.63
CA ARG A 345 25.34 20.80 -30.76
C ARG A 345 24.41 22.03 -30.71
N VAL A 346 23.94 22.39 -29.53
CA VAL A 346 23.11 23.60 -29.34
C VAL A 346 23.91 24.85 -29.70
N ALA A 347 25.14 24.97 -29.20
CA ALA A 347 26.00 26.11 -29.54
C ALA A 347 26.26 26.26 -31.04
N ARG A 348 26.47 25.11 -31.75
CA ARG A 348 26.59 25.12 -33.21
C ARG A 348 25.32 25.57 -33.92
N LEU A 349 24.15 25.12 -33.46
CA LEU A 349 22.87 25.52 -34.03
C LEU A 349 22.59 27.01 -33.79
N GLU A 350 22.94 27.52 -32.61
CA GLU A 350 22.82 28.94 -32.27
C GLU A 350 23.74 29.79 -33.13
N ALA A 351 24.98 29.36 -33.37
CA ALA A 351 25.93 30.07 -34.28
C ALA A 351 25.38 30.11 -35.72
N VAL A 352 24.90 29.00 -36.24
CA VAL A 352 24.29 28.91 -37.59
C VAL A 352 23.07 29.82 -37.68
N HIS A 353 22.23 29.81 -36.64
CA HIS A 353 21.05 30.68 -36.58
C HIS A 353 21.43 32.17 -36.55
N ALA A 354 22.44 32.54 -35.78
CA ALA A 354 22.91 33.94 -35.69
C ALA A 354 23.51 34.38 -37.05
N GLU A 355 24.27 33.53 -37.71
CA GLU A 355 24.85 33.85 -39.04
C GLU A 355 23.76 33.99 -40.10
N ALA A 356 22.79 33.04 -40.13
CA ALA A 356 21.65 33.14 -41.03
C ALA A 356 20.76 34.37 -40.78
N SER A 357 20.54 34.73 -39.52
CA SER A 357 19.77 35.92 -39.16
C SER A 357 20.47 37.21 -39.58
N SER A 358 21.80 37.27 -39.40
CA SER A 358 22.64 38.41 -39.84
C SER A 358 22.64 38.55 -41.36
N ALA A 359 22.77 37.47 -42.08
CA ALA A 359 22.71 37.47 -43.56
C ALA A 359 21.32 37.91 -44.06
N LEU A 360 20.25 37.48 -43.39
CA LEU A 360 18.90 37.88 -43.73
C LEU A 360 18.67 39.38 -43.48
N ALA A 361 19.14 39.87 -42.34
CA ALA A 361 19.05 41.29 -41.99
C ALA A 361 19.83 42.19 -42.99
N SER A 362 21.02 41.76 -43.39
CA SER A 362 21.83 42.44 -44.43
C SER A 362 21.08 42.47 -45.75
N ARG A 363 20.48 41.37 -46.16
CA ARG A 363 19.72 41.24 -47.41
C ARG A 363 18.42 42.07 -47.41
N VAL A 364 17.74 42.12 -46.27
CA VAL A 364 16.57 43.03 -46.07
C VAL A 364 17.00 44.49 -46.21
N ALA A 365 18.12 44.89 -45.61
CA ALA A 365 18.63 46.26 -45.70
C ALA A 365 19.01 46.64 -47.15
N GLU A 366 19.63 45.71 -47.89
CA GLU A 366 19.93 45.88 -49.33
C GLU A 366 18.64 46.07 -50.14
N LEU A 367 17.62 45.26 -49.89
CA LEU A 367 16.31 45.36 -50.59
C LEU A 367 15.57 46.65 -50.23
N GLU A 368 15.62 47.11 -49.00
CA GLU A 368 15.06 48.40 -48.59
C GLU A 368 15.78 49.60 -49.24
N ALA A 369 17.11 49.48 -49.38
CA ALA A 369 17.91 50.51 -50.10
C ALA A 369 17.59 50.51 -51.61
N ALA A 370 17.42 49.33 -52.23
CA ALA A 370 17.02 49.19 -53.64
C ALA A 370 15.57 49.71 -53.89
N ARG A 371 14.65 49.47 -52.94
CA ARG A 371 13.26 49.97 -52.96
C ARG A 371 13.21 51.52 -53.04
N ARG A 372 14.14 52.21 -52.44
CA ARG A 372 14.22 53.68 -52.49
C ARG A 372 14.73 54.21 -53.82
N ARG A 373 15.33 53.35 -54.67
CA ARG A 373 15.95 53.79 -55.94
C ARG A 373 15.12 53.49 -57.19
N ASP A 374 14.31 52.41 -57.16
CA ASP A 374 13.47 52.06 -58.31
C ASP A 374 12.30 51.14 -57.93
N PRO A 375 11.03 51.52 -58.14
CA PRO A 375 9.85 50.74 -57.76
C PRO A 375 9.63 49.47 -58.65
N VAL A 376 10.26 49.35 -59.81
CA VAL A 376 10.11 48.19 -60.72
C VAL A 376 10.94 46.97 -60.24
N VAL A 377 11.94 47.19 -59.44
CA VAL A 377 12.82 46.10 -58.92
C VAL A 377 12.15 45.31 -57.77
N LEU A 378 11.04 45.81 -57.24
CA LEU A 378 10.34 45.23 -56.10
C LEU A 378 9.78 43.82 -56.34
N GLY A 379 9.33 43.51 -57.56
CA GLY A 379 8.73 42.22 -57.89
C GLY A 379 9.76 41.08 -57.95
N LEU A 380 10.97 41.34 -58.44
CA LEU A 380 12.05 40.34 -58.46
C LEU A 380 12.68 40.09 -57.08
N ALA A 381 12.76 41.15 -56.25
CA ALA A 381 13.35 41.04 -54.92
C ALA A 381 12.47 40.28 -53.93
N THR A 382 11.15 40.42 -54.00
CA THR A 382 10.22 39.64 -53.17
C THR A 382 10.22 38.16 -53.50
N ALA A 383 10.37 37.77 -54.80
CA ALA A 383 10.46 36.38 -55.23
C ALA A 383 11.81 35.74 -54.73
N ALA A 384 12.90 36.48 -54.76
CA ALA A 384 14.18 36.01 -54.27
C ALA A 384 14.23 35.81 -52.73
N LEU A 385 13.56 36.66 -51.97
CA LEU A 385 13.41 36.59 -50.51
C LEU A 385 12.55 35.37 -50.12
N ALA A 386 11.42 35.11 -50.83
CA ALA A 386 10.59 33.96 -50.60
C ALA A 386 11.35 32.64 -50.84
N ALA A 387 12.16 32.55 -51.91
CA ALA A 387 13.00 31.43 -52.21
C ALA A 387 14.08 31.16 -51.15
N ALA A 388 14.71 32.23 -50.58
CA ALA A 388 15.71 32.12 -49.53
C ALA A 388 15.09 31.66 -48.18
N VAL A 389 13.91 32.11 -47.81
CA VAL A 389 13.19 31.67 -46.62
C VAL A 389 12.75 30.23 -46.78
N ALA A 390 12.31 29.79 -47.94
CA ALA A 390 11.95 28.37 -48.19
C ALA A 390 13.19 27.42 -48.12
N ALA A 391 14.33 27.88 -48.62
CA ALA A 391 15.58 27.14 -48.52
C ALA A 391 16.10 26.99 -47.06
N LEU A 392 15.94 28.06 -46.25
CA LEU A 392 16.32 28.07 -44.83
C LEU A 392 15.39 27.15 -44.01
N ALA A 393 14.10 27.15 -44.29
CA ALA A 393 13.13 26.27 -43.66
C ALA A 393 13.38 24.79 -44.00
N ALA A 394 13.79 24.47 -45.23
CA ALA A 394 14.19 23.14 -45.64
C ALA A 394 15.48 22.65 -44.97
N ALA A 395 16.43 23.53 -44.74
CA ALA A 395 17.73 23.24 -44.07
C ALA A 395 17.55 23.06 -42.54
N LEU A 396 16.49 23.61 -41.92
CA LEU A 396 16.18 23.44 -40.51
C LEU A 396 15.34 22.17 -40.22
N LEU A 397 14.75 21.55 -41.25
CA LEU A 397 13.93 20.34 -41.17
C LEU A 397 14.69 19.07 -41.60
N SER A 398 15.88 19.19 -42.12
CA SER A 398 16.83 18.07 -42.45
C SER A 398 17.87 17.90 -41.33
#